data_db5db73218d459a5903e092e3c9ea38e
#
_entry.id   db5db73218d459a5903e092e3c9ea38e
#
_cell.length_a   1.000
_cell.length_b   1.000
_cell.length_c   1.000
_cell.angle_alpha   90.00
_cell.angle_beta   90.00
_cell.angle_gamma   90.00
#
_symmetry.space_group_name_H-M   'P 1'
#
loop_
_entity.id
_entity.type
_entity.pdbx_description
1 polymer ?
#
loop_
_entity_poly.entity_id
_entity_poly.type
_entity_poly.pdbx_seq_one_letter_code
_entity_poly.pdbx_strand_id
1 'polypeptide(L)'
;NTSYFNAALFGSYIGDRYQIQGIYSNNYLKTNENGGITDDRYITAPEEMAEGRKEYESVNIPTVLNASANRNHDFYVFLTQRYNLGFQRDIPQAENDTMPAKQEFVPVTSFIHTIQVERSRHNFRSDDNVKDYYSDTHLDKENTFVRDSTVYVGIKNTIGIALLEGFNKYAKAGLTAFASHKLSKYSLMSLDPLRQDKYNETEIYIGGELTKKQGNVLHYHAIGEVGMAGKAIGQFNVKGDI
;
A
#
# COMPACT_ATOMS: atom_id res chain seq x y z
N ASN A 1 18.24 -18.89 3.62
CA ASN A 1 18.73 -17.65 3.00
C ASN A 1 17.54 -16.76 2.63
N THR A 2 17.62 -15.47 3.02
CA THR A 2 16.65 -14.45 2.67
C THR A 2 17.30 -13.46 1.73
N SER A 3 16.61 -13.07 0.66
CA SER A 3 17.04 -11.98 -0.21
C SER A 3 15.91 -10.94 -0.30
N TYR A 4 16.30 -9.68 -0.21
CA TYR A 4 15.40 -8.56 -0.25
C TYR A 4 15.90 -7.52 -1.25
N PHE A 5 15.00 -7.04 -2.08
CA PHE A 5 15.24 -5.93 -2.99
C PHE A 5 14.10 -4.93 -2.85
N ASN A 6 14.45 -3.66 -2.67
CA ASN A 6 13.52 -2.55 -2.65
C ASN A 6 14.01 -1.47 -3.60
N ALA A 7 13.09 -0.95 -4.41
CA ALA A 7 13.32 0.23 -5.23
C ALA A 7 12.14 1.19 -5.03
N ALA A 8 12.44 2.43 -4.70
CA ALA A 8 11.42 3.47 -4.54
C ALA A 8 11.87 4.75 -5.24
N LEU A 9 10.92 5.41 -5.89
CA LEU A 9 11.09 6.72 -6.50
C LEU A 9 9.99 7.65 -5.98
N PHE A 10 10.36 8.86 -5.67
CA PHE A 10 9.45 9.92 -5.29
C PHE A 10 9.74 11.15 -6.15
N GLY A 11 8.68 11.83 -6.58
CA GLY A 11 8.77 13.08 -7.32
C GLY A 11 7.62 14.01 -7.01
N SER A 12 7.89 15.32 -7.05
CA SER A 12 6.86 16.34 -6.88
C SER A 12 7.16 17.58 -7.71
N TYR A 13 6.10 18.19 -8.20
CA TYR A 13 6.11 19.55 -8.75
C TYR A 13 5.05 20.36 -8.04
N ILE A 14 5.42 21.52 -7.52
CA ILE A 14 4.54 22.41 -6.76
C ILE A 14 4.60 23.79 -7.40
N GLY A 15 3.60 24.11 -8.21
CA GLY A 15 3.37 25.42 -8.78
C GLY A 15 2.10 26.04 -8.19
N ASP A 16 1.85 27.30 -8.49
CA ASP A 16 0.70 28.05 -7.96
C ASP A 16 -0.64 27.42 -8.36
N ARG A 17 -0.77 27.10 -9.64
CA ARG A 17 -2.02 26.56 -10.20
C ARG A 17 -2.04 25.04 -10.29
N TYR A 18 -0.90 24.42 -10.52
CA TYR A 18 -0.83 22.96 -10.69
C TYR A 18 0.21 22.35 -9.76
N GLN A 19 -0.18 21.29 -9.11
CA GLN A 19 0.68 20.51 -8.22
C GLN A 19 0.50 19.04 -8.54
N ILE A 20 1.60 18.30 -8.55
CA ILE A 20 1.59 16.86 -8.75
C ILE A 20 2.64 16.21 -7.84
N GLN A 21 2.29 15.10 -7.25
CA GLN A 21 3.19 14.29 -6.43
C GLN A 21 3.01 12.84 -6.81
N GLY A 22 4.10 12.11 -6.89
CA GLY A 22 4.09 10.71 -7.26
C GLY A 22 5.06 9.89 -6.43
N ILE A 23 4.63 8.67 -6.11
CA ILE A 23 5.44 7.66 -5.44
C ILE A 23 5.34 6.38 -6.26
N TYR A 24 6.47 5.78 -6.51
CA TYR A 24 6.61 4.43 -7.05
C TYR A 24 7.38 3.59 -6.04
N SER A 25 6.93 2.40 -5.75
CA SER A 25 7.65 1.44 -4.89
C SER A 25 7.53 0.04 -5.47
N ASN A 26 8.63 -0.68 -5.43
CA ASN A 26 8.71 -2.07 -5.87
C ASN A 26 9.55 -2.86 -4.87
N ASN A 27 8.93 -3.85 -4.23
CA ASN A 27 9.53 -4.67 -3.19
C ASN A 27 9.54 -6.12 -3.63
N TYR A 28 10.66 -6.77 -3.49
CA TYR A 28 10.81 -8.20 -3.71
C TYR A 28 11.48 -8.84 -2.51
N LEU A 29 10.82 -9.82 -1.92
CA LEU A 29 11.32 -10.62 -0.82
C LEU A 29 11.29 -12.11 -1.20
N LYS A 30 12.41 -12.78 -1.02
CA LYS A 30 12.49 -14.23 -1.10
C LYS A 30 13.02 -14.76 0.23
N THR A 31 12.31 -15.71 0.82
CA THR A 31 12.71 -16.40 2.04
C THR A 31 12.72 -17.90 1.76
N ASN A 32 13.85 -18.55 1.96
CA ASN A 32 13.91 -20.00 1.91
C ASN A 32 13.38 -20.57 3.21
N GLU A 33 12.52 -21.56 3.10
CA GLU A 33 11.94 -22.28 4.22
C GLU A 33 12.78 -23.52 4.50
N ASN A 34 13.10 -23.76 5.76
CA ASN A 34 13.88 -24.93 6.19
C ASN A 34 13.04 -26.01 6.91
N GLY A 35 11.79 -25.67 7.30
CA GLY A 35 10.88 -26.62 7.95
C GLY A 35 11.31 -27.10 9.34
N GLY A 36 12.38 -26.52 9.91
CA GLY A 36 13.00 -26.96 11.15
C GLY A 36 14.16 -27.94 10.94
N ILE A 37 14.79 -28.31 12.02
CA ILE A 37 15.87 -29.31 12.04
C ILE A 37 15.29 -30.74 12.01
N THR A 38 16.03 -31.67 11.45
CA THR A 38 15.56 -33.06 11.28
C THR A 38 15.56 -33.86 12.59
N ASP A 39 16.38 -33.46 13.57
CA ASP A 39 16.50 -34.12 14.87
C ASP A 39 16.90 -33.11 15.95
N ASP A 40 16.14 -33.07 17.04
CA ASP A 40 16.37 -32.14 18.16
C ASP A 40 17.70 -32.39 18.89
N ARG A 41 18.33 -33.59 18.73
CA ARG A 41 19.63 -33.88 19.29
C ARG A 41 20.77 -33.03 18.76
N TYR A 42 20.61 -32.44 17.57
CA TYR A 42 21.57 -31.43 17.09
C TYR A 42 21.69 -30.23 18.02
N ILE A 43 20.65 -29.94 18.84
CA ILE A 43 20.65 -28.90 19.85
C ILE A 43 20.84 -29.46 21.27
N THR A 44 20.15 -30.56 21.59
CA THR A 44 20.11 -31.08 22.98
C THR A 44 21.32 -31.94 23.33
N ALA A 45 21.94 -32.61 22.34
CA ALA A 45 23.10 -33.47 22.49
C ALA A 45 24.06 -33.30 21.29
N PRO A 46 24.62 -32.13 21.04
CA PRO A 46 25.40 -31.82 19.83
C PRO A 46 26.66 -32.69 19.72
N GLU A 47 27.23 -33.11 20.85
CA GLU A 47 28.40 -34.00 20.88
C GLU A 47 28.13 -35.40 20.30
N GLU A 48 26.92 -35.92 20.54
CA GLU A 48 26.51 -37.23 19.99
C GLU A 48 26.35 -37.15 18.47
N MET A 49 25.87 -36.01 17.97
CA MET A 49 25.62 -35.77 16.55
C MET A 49 26.88 -35.35 15.77
N ALA A 50 27.98 -35.03 16.49
CA ALA A 50 29.20 -34.50 15.89
C ALA A 50 30.04 -35.55 15.15
N GLU A 51 29.68 -36.84 15.20
CA GLU A 51 30.36 -37.96 14.51
C GLU A 51 31.89 -37.93 14.72
N GLY A 52 32.33 -37.68 15.96
CA GLY A 52 33.75 -37.59 16.31
C GLY A 52 34.42 -36.25 16.04
N ARG A 53 33.69 -35.25 15.60
CA ARG A 53 34.14 -33.82 15.52
C ARG A 53 33.92 -33.16 16.87
N LYS A 54 34.63 -32.04 17.10
CA LYS A 54 34.52 -31.29 18.35
C LYS A 54 33.13 -30.66 18.53
N GLU A 55 32.51 -30.25 17.44
CA GLU A 55 31.22 -29.57 17.40
C GLU A 55 30.59 -29.71 16.01
N TYR A 56 29.27 -29.80 15.96
CA TYR A 56 28.54 -29.77 14.69
C TYR A 56 28.25 -28.30 14.31
N GLU A 57 28.75 -27.87 13.17
CA GLU A 57 28.52 -26.50 12.72
C GLU A 57 27.04 -26.26 12.43
N SER A 58 26.46 -25.21 13.01
CA SER A 58 25.05 -24.89 12.90
C SER A 58 24.56 -24.71 11.44
N VAL A 59 25.46 -24.27 10.55
CA VAL A 59 25.15 -24.12 9.11
C VAL A 59 24.97 -25.47 8.39
N ASN A 60 25.51 -26.53 8.95
CA ASN A 60 25.48 -27.88 8.38
C ASN A 60 24.38 -28.77 8.99
N ILE A 61 23.63 -28.27 9.99
CA ILE A 61 22.53 -29.02 10.60
C ILE A 61 21.48 -29.33 9.51
N PRO A 62 21.15 -30.62 9.31
CA PRO A 62 20.13 -31.02 8.34
C PRO A 62 18.77 -30.44 8.67
N THR A 63 18.09 -29.92 7.65
CA THR A 63 16.75 -29.35 7.78
C THR A 63 15.74 -30.17 7.00
N VAL A 64 14.48 -30.11 7.43
CA VAL A 64 13.37 -30.88 6.85
C VAL A 64 13.10 -30.47 5.42
N LEU A 65 13.16 -29.13 5.13
CA LEU A 65 12.98 -28.58 3.82
C LEU A 65 14.30 -27.96 3.31
N ASN A 66 14.64 -28.21 2.06
CA ASN A 66 15.88 -27.72 1.44
C ASN A 66 15.64 -26.97 0.12
N ALA A 67 14.52 -27.23 -0.53
CA ALA A 67 14.17 -26.67 -1.84
C ALA A 67 12.81 -25.92 -1.80
N SER A 68 12.47 -25.35 -0.66
CA SER A 68 11.22 -24.64 -0.41
C SER A 68 11.49 -23.15 -0.24
N ALA A 69 10.64 -22.30 -0.82
CA ALA A 69 10.80 -20.85 -0.71
C ALA A 69 9.48 -20.12 -0.85
N ASN A 70 9.31 -19.08 -0.03
CA ASN A 70 8.32 -18.00 -0.18
C ASN A 70 8.91 -16.86 -0.98
N ARG A 71 8.10 -16.28 -1.85
CA ARG A 71 8.43 -15.08 -2.63
C ARG A 71 7.27 -14.11 -2.60
N ASN A 72 7.54 -12.91 -2.11
CA ASN A 72 6.60 -11.80 -2.13
C ASN A 72 7.09 -10.74 -3.10
N HIS A 73 6.19 -10.23 -3.91
CA HIS A 73 6.47 -9.14 -4.83
C HIS A 73 5.33 -8.13 -4.76
N ASP A 74 5.65 -6.95 -4.22
CA ASP A 74 4.71 -5.86 -4.02
C ASP A 74 5.13 -4.68 -4.89
N PHE A 75 4.19 -4.22 -5.70
CA PHE A 75 4.32 -3.06 -6.57
C PHE A 75 3.27 -2.03 -6.17
N TYR A 76 3.67 -0.79 -6.05
CA TYR A 76 2.80 0.30 -5.65
C TYR A 76 3.11 1.57 -6.44
N VAL A 77 2.06 2.19 -6.99
CA VAL A 77 2.10 3.53 -7.60
C VAL A 77 1.03 4.38 -6.95
N PHE A 78 1.41 5.54 -6.51
CA PHE A 78 0.51 6.57 -6.04
C PHE A 78 0.83 7.87 -6.77
N LEU A 79 -0.19 8.47 -7.37
CA LEU A 79 -0.09 9.77 -8.02
C LEU A 79 -1.24 10.63 -7.53
N THR A 80 -0.93 11.80 -7.01
CA THR A 80 -1.93 12.81 -6.68
C THR A 80 -1.63 14.09 -7.43
N GLN A 81 -2.66 14.71 -7.96
CA GLN A 81 -2.57 15.98 -8.67
C GLN A 81 -3.68 16.91 -8.23
N ARG A 82 -3.34 18.19 -8.21
CA ARG A 82 -4.25 19.25 -7.81
C ARG A 82 -4.15 20.40 -8.81
N TYR A 83 -5.29 20.90 -9.24
CA TYR A 83 -5.39 22.10 -10.03
C TYR A 83 -6.16 23.17 -9.26
N ASN A 84 -5.51 24.29 -8.99
CA ASN A 84 -6.02 25.39 -8.19
C ASN A 84 -6.66 26.47 -9.09
N LEU A 85 -7.89 26.84 -8.76
CA LEU A 85 -8.56 28.03 -9.24
C LEU A 85 -8.45 29.12 -8.20
N GLY A 86 -8.14 30.34 -8.62
CA GLY A 86 -7.97 31.49 -7.73
C GLY A 86 -7.74 32.78 -8.49
N PHE A 87 -7.32 33.80 -7.79
CA PHE A 87 -7.07 35.13 -8.33
C PHE A 87 -5.71 35.68 -7.90
N GLN A 88 -5.21 36.68 -8.60
CA GLN A 88 -4.03 37.41 -8.20
C GLN A 88 -4.42 38.48 -7.20
N ARG A 89 -3.67 38.61 -6.11
CA ARG A 89 -3.82 39.65 -5.10
C ARG A 89 -2.51 40.43 -4.98
N ASP A 90 -2.61 41.76 -4.96
CA ASP A 90 -1.46 42.61 -4.70
C ASP A 90 -1.01 42.47 -3.24
N ILE A 91 0.28 42.28 -3.05
CA ILE A 91 0.88 42.23 -1.72
C ILE A 91 1.00 43.66 -1.21
N PRO A 92 0.51 44.00 0.00
CA PRO A 92 0.66 45.32 0.57
C PRO A 92 2.12 45.72 0.62
N GLN A 93 2.44 46.87 0.03
CA GLN A 93 3.79 47.46 0.05
C GLN A 93 3.92 48.49 1.17
N ALA A 94 5.14 48.72 1.63
CA ALA A 94 5.44 49.85 2.51
C ALA A 94 5.23 51.21 1.75
N GLU A 95 4.78 52.26 2.46
CA GLU A 95 4.46 53.56 1.86
C GLU A 95 5.61 54.20 1.06
N ASN A 96 6.85 53.76 1.24
CA ASN A 96 8.04 54.28 0.55
C ASN A 96 8.59 53.35 -0.53
N ASP A 97 7.92 52.27 -0.90
CA ASP A 97 8.39 51.31 -1.91
C ASP A 97 7.95 51.77 -3.30
N THR A 98 8.91 52.13 -4.14
CA THR A 98 8.68 52.57 -5.53
C THR A 98 8.70 51.41 -6.54
N MET A 99 8.87 50.17 -6.07
CA MET A 99 8.82 49.00 -6.94
C MET A 99 7.39 48.65 -7.36
N PRO A 100 7.18 48.02 -8.54
CA PRO A 100 5.84 47.56 -8.93
C PRO A 100 5.32 46.54 -7.90
N ALA A 101 4.02 46.64 -7.57
CA ALA A 101 3.37 45.75 -6.61
C ALA A 101 3.60 44.27 -6.97
N LYS A 102 4.14 43.51 -6.04
CA LYS A 102 4.26 42.05 -6.17
C LYS A 102 2.86 41.44 -6.05
N GLN A 103 2.55 40.52 -6.92
CA GLN A 103 1.30 39.77 -6.89
C GLN A 103 1.53 38.36 -6.36
N GLU A 104 0.61 37.90 -5.55
CA GLU A 104 0.54 36.49 -5.11
C GLU A 104 -0.71 35.82 -5.66
N PHE A 105 -0.61 34.57 -6.02
CA PHE A 105 -1.76 33.76 -6.41
C PHE A 105 -2.47 33.25 -5.17
N VAL A 106 -3.75 33.58 -5.01
CA VAL A 106 -4.59 33.12 -3.89
C VAL A 106 -5.53 32.02 -4.41
N PRO A 107 -5.29 30.75 -4.09
CA PRO A 107 -6.18 29.68 -4.47
C PRO A 107 -7.46 29.72 -3.63
N VAL A 108 -8.60 29.45 -4.28
CA VAL A 108 -9.94 29.44 -3.65
C VAL A 108 -10.56 28.07 -3.73
N THR A 109 -10.44 27.44 -4.89
CA THR A 109 -11.01 26.11 -5.17
C THR A 109 -9.95 25.26 -5.82
N SER A 110 -9.94 23.97 -5.49
CA SER A 110 -9.03 23.02 -6.11
C SER A 110 -9.79 21.81 -6.64
N PHE A 111 -9.43 21.37 -7.83
CA PHE A 111 -9.77 20.03 -8.33
C PHE A 111 -8.63 19.07 -7.96
N ILE A 112 -9.01 17.95 -7.37
CA ILE A 112 -8.07 16.94 -6.89
C ILE A 112 -8.34 15.65 -7.66
N HIS A 113 -7.28 15.01 -8.13
CA HIS A 113 -7.34 13.65 -8.66
C HIS A 113 -6.22 12.83 -8.07
N THR A 114 -6.56 11.65 -7.59
CA THR A 114 -5.59 10.69 -7.05
C THR A 114 -5.81 9.34 -7.71
N ILE A 115 -4.73 8.74 -8.18
CA ILE A 115 -4.72 7.35 -8.65
C ILE A 115 -3.75 6.54 -7.80
N GLN A 116 -4.20 5.38 -7.38
CA GLN A 116 -3.43 4.39 -6.65
C GLN A 116 -3.52 3.08 -7.42
N VAL A 117 -2.37 2.49 -7.71
CA VAL A 117 -2.27 1.16 -8.31
C VAL A 117 -1.39 0.32 -7.42
N GLU A 118 -1.89 -0.83 -7.03
CA GLU A 118 -1.16 -1.78 -6.21
C GLU A 118 -1.26 -3.19 -6.80
N ARG A 119 -0.18 -3.92 -6.69
CA ARG A 119 -0.16 -5.33 -7.02
C ARG A 119 0.67 -6.05 -5.99
N SER A 120 0.07 -7.05 -5.36
CA SER A 120 0.77 -7.95 -4.46
C SER A 120 0.72 -9.37 -5.02
N ARG A 121 1.84 -10.03 -5.01
CA ARG A 121 1.95 -11.43 -5.42
C ARG A 121 2.73 -12.20 -4.37
N HIS A 122 2.12 -13.25 -3.86
CA HIS A 122 2.74 -14.24 -3.03
C HIS A 122 2.87 -15.56 -3.80
N ASN A 123 4.06 -16.17 -3.79
CA ASN A 123 4.27 -17.50 -4.33
C ASN A 123 4.98 -18.33 -3.28
N PHE A 124 4.42 -19.48 -2.97
CA PHE A 124 5.14 -20.55 -2.31
C PHE A 124 5.53 -21.61 -3.34
N ARG A 125 6.78 -22.00 -3.32
CA ARG A 125 7.30 -23.08 -4.15
C ARG A 125 8.08 -24.03 -3.28
N SER A 126 7.77 -25.32 -3.39
CA SER A 126 8.55 -26.41 -2.82
C SER A 126 8.82 -27.48 -3.87
N ASP A 127 10.06 -27.87 -4.00
CA ASP A 127 10.51 -29.03 -4.77
C ASP A 127 10.89 -30.20 -3.83
N ASP A 128 10.70 -30.01 -2.50
CA ASP A 128 10.82 -31.06 -1.49
C ASP A 128 9.60 -31.98 -1.53
N ASN A 129 9.76 -33.21 -1.04
CA ASN A 129 8.63 -34.09 -0.75
C ASN A 129 7.94 -33.60 0.53
N VAL A 130 6.88 -32.84 0.41
CA VAL A 130 6.14 -32.25 1.53
C VAL A 130 4.88 -33.03 1.92
N LYS A 131 4.67 -34.21 1.35
CA LYS A 131 3.45 -35.01 1.54
C LYS A 131 3.19 -35.35 3.00
N ASP A 132 4.25 -35.64 3.78
CA ASP A 132 4.16 -36.00 5.19
C ASP A 132 4.50 -34.82 6.12
N TYR A 133 4.88 -33.68 5.55
CA TYR A 133 5.24 -32.50 6.33
C TYR A 133 4.03 -31.63 6.69
N TYR A 134 3.09 -31.43 5.74
CA TYR A 134 1.87 -30.69 6.00
C TYR A 134 0.71 -31.65 6.25
N SER A 135 -0.09 -31.37 7.29
CA SER A 135 -1.28 -32.17 7.62
C SER A 135 -2.38 -32.08 6.58
N ASP A 136 -2.43 -30.94 5.86
CA ASP A 136 -3.39 -30.68 4.80
C ASP A 136 -2.66 -30.04 3.62
N THR A 137 -2.66 -30.72 2.50
CA THR A 137 -2.06 -30.24 1.26
C THR A 137 -3.07 -30.31 0.14
N HIS A 138 -3.22 -29.21 -0.62
CA HIS A 138 -3.97 -29.19 -1.87
C HIS A 138 -3.20 -29.89 -3.02
N LEU A 139 -2.31 -30.79 -2.67
CA LEU A 139 -1.51 -31.54 -3.61
C LEU A 139 -2.32 -32.70 -4.17
N ASP A 140 -2.22 -32.88 -5.47
CA ASP A 140 -2.54 -34.16 -6.08
C ASP A 140 -1.66 -35.25 -5.41
N LYS A 141 -2.26 -36.39 -5.06
CA LYS A 141 -1.57 -37.49 -4.34
C LYS A 141 -0.33 -38.01 -5.07
N GLU A 142 -0.20 -37.74 -6.36
CA GLU A 142 0.93 -38.16 -7.20
C GLU A 142 2.02 -37.09 -7.32
N ASN A 143 1.72 -35.81 -6.98
CA ASN A 143 2.67 -34.70 -7.10
C ASN A 143 3.49 -34.50 -5.82
N THR A 144 4.80 -34.53 -5.97
CA THR A 144 5.76 -34.30 -4.88
C THR A 144 6.20 -32.84 -4.75
N PHE A 145 5.67 -31.94 -5.58
CA PHE A 145 6.04 -30.53 -5.56
C PHE A 145 4.81 -29.63 -5.36
N VAL A 146 5.02 -28.50 -4.68
CA VAL A 146 3.98 -27.48 -4.44
C VAL A 146 4.27 -26.25 -5.26
N ARG A 147 3.21 -25.70 -5.85
CA ARG A 147 3.23 -24.40 -6.54
C ARG A 147 1.97 -23.63 -6.14
N ASP A 148 2.09 -22.80 -5.13
CA ASP A 148 1.00 -21.91 -4.72
C ASP A 148 1.27 -20.48 -5.19
N SER A 149 0.24 -19.81 -5.70
CA SER A 149 0.34 -18.43 -6.19
C SER A 149 -0.93 -17.65 -5.92
N THR A 150 -0.81 -16.62 -5.12
CA THR A 150 -1.87 -15.66 -4.86
C THR A 150 -1.48 -14.33 -5.46
N VAL A 151 -2.39 -13.71 -6.21
CA VAL A 151 -2.19 -12.40 -6.82
C VAL A 151 -3.37 -11.49 -6.48
N TYR A 152 -3.05 -10.30 -6.03
CA TYR A 152 -3.97 -9.19 -5.85
C TYR A 152 -3.56 -8.03 -6.76
N VAL A 153 -4.53 -7.39 -7.40
CA VAL A 153 -4.37 -6.13 -8.14
C VAL A 153 -5.47 -5.18 -7.73
N GLY A 154 -5.10 -4.02 -7.21
CA GLY A 154 -5.99 -2.95 -6.81
C GLY A 154 -5.75 -1.69 -7.65
N ILE A 155 -6.83 -1.04 -8.09
CA ILE A 155 -6.79 0.27 -8.72
C ILE A 155 -7.83 1.14 -8.04
N LYS A 156 -7.41 2.23 -7.40
CA LYS A 156 -8.31 3.21 -6.78
C LYS A 156 -8.13 4.56 -7.47
N ASN A 157 -9.21 5.11 -7.98
CA ASN A 157 -9.29 6.47 -8.49
C ASN A 157 -10.15 7.31 -7.56
N THR A 158 -9.67 8.49 -7.19
CA THR A 158 -10.41 9.45 -6.38
C THR A 158 -10.42 10.79 -7.09
N ILE A 159 -11.58 11.36 -7.26
CA ILE A 159 -11.78 12.73 -7.75
C ILE A 159 -12.44 13.56 -6.66
N GLY A 160 -12.02 14.80 -6.52
CA GLY A 160 -12.55 15.67 -5.48
C GLY A 160 -12.51 17.15 -5.88
N ILE A 161 -13.35 17.92 -5.21
CA ILE A 161 -13.37 19.37 -5.27
C ILE A 161 -13.19 19.88 -3.85
N ALA A 162 -12.20 20.75 -3.65
CA ALA A 162 -11.91 21.38 -2.38
C ALA A 162 -12.18 22.89 -2.48
N LEU A 163 -13.00 23.38 -1.58
CA LEU A 163 -13.13 24.79 -1.25
C LEU A 163 -12.15 25.09 -0.13
N LEU A 164 -11.12 25.87 -0.42
CA LEU A 164 -10.03 26.10 0.52
C LEU A 164 -10.48 27.02 1.67
N GLU A 165 -9.82 26.91 2.81
CA GLU A 165 -10.09 27.76 3.96
C GLU A 165 -9.98 29.24 3.58
N GLY A 166 -11.02 30.02 3.93
CA GLY A 166 -11.08 31.43 3.54
C GLY A 166 -11.60 31.67 2.11
N PHE A 167 -12.19 30.68 1.45
CA PHE A 167 -12.77 30.83 0.10
C PHE A 167 -13.84 31.92 0.04
N ASN A 168 -14.41 32.30 1.17
CA ASN A 168 -15.18 33.52 1.33
C ASN A 168 -14.98 34.11 2.75
N LYS A 169 -15.42 35.35 2.98
CA LYS A 169 -15.22 36.04 4.26
C LYS A 169 -15.93 35.41 5.47
N TYR A 170 -16.88 34.51 5.23
CA TYR A 170 -17.66 33.86 6.29
C TYR A 170 -17.17 32.43 6.56
N ALA A 171 -16.58 31.78 5.56
CA ALA A 171 -16.11 30.39 5.70
C ALA A 171 -14.71 30.33 6.31
N LYS A 172 -14.66 29.93 7.57
CA LYS A 172 -13.42 29.80 8.34
C LYS A 172 -12.86 28.38 8.33
N ALA A 173 -13.36 27.54 7.44
CA ALA A 173 -12.92 26.14 7.27
C ALA A 173 -12.87 25.78 5.80
N GLY A 174 -11.97 24.93 5.41
CA GLY A 174 -11.95 24.29 4.09
C GLY A 174 -12.90 23.11 4.06
N LEU A 175 -13.56 22.90 2.93
CA LEU A 175 -14.47 21.79 2.69
C LEU A 175 -14.05 21.05 1.42
N THR A 176 -13.86 19.74 1.50
CA THR A 176 -13.61 18.90 0.33
C THR A 176 -14.76 17.90 0.19
N ALA A 177 -15.26 17.72 -1.02
CA ALA A 177 -16.13 16.60 -1.38
C ALA A 177 -15.39 15.72 -2.40
N PHE A 178 -15.47 14.41 -2.24
CA PHE A 178 -14.79 13.48 -3.13
C PHE A 178 -15.61 12.23 -3.41
N ALA A 179 -15.30 11.60 -4.54
CA ALA A 179 -15.78 10.27 -4.90
C ALA A 179 -14.60 9.38 -5.27
N SER A 180 -14.64 8.14 -4.81
CA SER A 180 -13.61 7.13 -5.09
C SER A 180 -14.23 5.91 -5.75
N HIS A 181 -13.53 5.40 -6.76
CA HIS A 181 -13.84 4.13 -7.41
C HIS A 181 -12.66 3.18 -7.23
N LYS A 182 -12.92 2.00 -6.65
CA LYS A 182 -11.92 0.96 -6.41
C LYS A 182 -12.29 -0.30 -7.17
N LEU A 183 -11.32 -0.80 -7.94
CA LEU A 183 -11.36 -2.10 -8.59
C LEU A 183 -10.35 -3.02 -7.90
N SER A 184 -10.79 -4.19 -7.47
CA SER A 184 -9.94 -5.21 -6.86
C SER A 184 -10.07 -6.51 -7.64
N LYS A 185 -8.93 -7.09 -8.02
CA LYS A 185 -8.86 -8.38 -8.70
C LYS A 185 -8.01 -9.32 -7.87
N TYR A 186 -8.56 -10.48 -7.59
CA TYR A 186 -7.89 -11.55 -6.86
C TYR A 186 -7.75 -12.77 -7.75
N SER A 187 -6.61 -13.42 -7.69
CA SER A 187 -6.37 -14.74 -8.24
C SER A 187 -5.81 -15.61 -7.12
N LEU A 188 -6.59 -16.57 -6.68
CA LEU A 188 -6.30 -17.46 -5.57
C LEU A 188 -6.15 -18.88 -6.09
N MET A 189 -5.38 -19.71 -5.40
CA MET A 189 -5.38 -21.14 -5.70
C MET A 189 -6.75 -21.73 -5.36
N SER A 190 -7.26 -22.54 -6.27
CA SER A 190 -8.46 -23.32 -6.03
C SER A 190 -8.15 -24.60 -5.24
N LEU A 191 -9.19 -25.23 -4.69
CA LEU A 191 -9.08 -26.60 -4.15
C LEU A 191 -8.67 -27.60 -5.23
N ASP A 192 -8.96 -27.33 -6.50
CA ASP A 192 -8.40 -28.03 -7.64
C ASP A 192 -7.00 -27.45 -7.95
N PRO A 193 -5.90 -28.21 -7.77
CA PRO A 193 -4.53 -27.72 -7.89
C PRO A 193 -4.16 -27.24 -9.30
N LEU A 194 -4.96 -27.54 -10.32
CA LEU A 194 -4.76 -27.10 -11.69
C LEU A 194 -5.52 -25.81 -12.02
N ARG A 195 -6.29 -25.29 -11.07
CA ARG A 195 -7.19 -24.15 -11.30
C ARG A 195 -6.87 -22.99 -10.37
N GLN A 196 -7.03 -21.78 -10.89
CA GLN A 196 -7.05 -20.55 -10.11
C GLN A 196 -8.44 -19.95 -10.10
N ASP A 197 -8.95 -19.65 -8.91
CA ASP A 197 -10.21 -18.93 -8.75
C ASP A 197 -9.94 -17.43 -8.85
N LYS A 198 -10.73 -16.76 -9.69
CA LYS A 198 -10.59 -15.32 -9.95
C LYS A 198 -11.81 -14.58 -9.44
N TYR A 199 -11.58 -13.54 -8.66
CA TYR A 199 -12.61 -12.68 -8.12
C TYR A 199 -12.35 -11.25 -8.57
N ASN A 200 -13.42 -10.55 -8.98
CA ASN A 200 -13.38 -9.14 -9.31
C ASN A 200 -14.37 -8.40 -8.43
N GLU A 201 -13.95 -7.33 -7.82
CA GLU A 201 -14.77 -6.50 -6.95
C GLU A 201 -14.69 -5.06 -7.43
N THR A 202 -15.83 -4.39 -7.39
CA THR A 202 -15.95 -2.97 -7.72
C THR A 202 -16.63 -2.29 -6.55
N GLU A 203 -16.05 -1.20 -6.08
CA GLU A 203 -16.55 -0.45 -4.94
C GLU A 203 -16.56 1.05 -5.28
N ILE A 204 -17.61 1.74 -4.83
CA ILE A 204 -17.72 3.20 -4.97
C ILE A 204 -17.94 3.79 -3.59
N TYR A 205 -17.19 4.82 -3.28
CA TYR A 205 -17.28 5.59 -2.05
C TYR A 205 -17.54 7.05 -2.37
N ILE A 206 -18.32 7.72 -1.51
CA ILE A 206 -18.47 9.18 -1.49
C ILE A 206 -18.06 9.66 -0.11
N GLY A 207 -17.33 10.75 -0.07
CA GLY A 207 -16.84 11.29 1.19
C GLY A 207 -16.69 12.80 1.19
N GLY A 208 -16.42 13.30 2.37
CA GLY A 208 -16.14 14.70 2.62
C GLY A 208 -15.06 14.89 3.66
N GLU A 209 -14.39 16.02 3.57
CA GLU A 209 -13.34 16.44 4.50
C GLU A 209 -13.61 17.86 4.94
N LEU A 210 -13.51 18.12 6.22
CA LEU A 210 -13.61 19.43 6.82
C LEU A 210 -12.30 19.76 7.52
N THR A 211 -11.65 20.86 7.12
CA THR A 211 -10.32 21.20 7.61
C THR A 211 -10.27 22.66 8.04
N LYS A 212 -9.71 22.92 9.20
CA LYS A 212 -9.36 24.27 9.67
C LYS A 212 -7.93 24.28 10.18
N LYS A 213 -7.07 25.03 9.49
CA LYS A 213 -5.64 25.18 9.82
C LYS A 213 -5.24 26.60 10.19
N GLN A 214 -6.08 27.59 9.86
CA GLN A 214 -5.81 29.00 10.14
C GLN A 214 -6.53 29.47 11.42
N GLY A 215 -5.91 30.45 12.10
CA GLY A 215 -6.42 31.02 13.34
C GLY A 215 -5.71 30.47 14.56
N ASN A 216 -6.00 31.10 15.75
CA ASN A 216 -5.24 30.84 16.96
C ASN A 216 -6.02 29.99 17.99
N VAL A 217 -7.29 29.65 17.71
CA VAL A 217 -8.17 29.11 18.75
C VAL A 217 -8.41 27.61 18.60
N LEU A 218 -8.68 27.13 17.40
CA LEU A 218 -9.00 25.73 17.17
C LEU A 218 -8.58 25.30 15.77
N HIS A 219 -7.75 24.28 15.67
CA HIS A 219 -7.44 23.60 14.44
C HIS A 219 -8.12 22.22 14.49
N TYR A 220 -8.69 21.80 13.38
CA TYR A 220 -9.28 20.46 13.28
C TYR A 220 -9.24 19.95 11.84
N HIS A 221 -9.26 18.65 11.76
CA HIS A 221 -9.39 17.91 10.52
C HIS A 221 -10.35 16.76 10.75
N ALA A 222 -11.40 16.69 9.97
CA ALA A 222 -12.36 15.59 9.99
C ALA A 222 -12.59 15.10 8.55
N ILE A 223 -12.51 13.81 8.35
CA ILE A 223 -12.79 13.15 7.07
C ILE A 223 -13.74 11.99 7.29
N GLY A 224 -14.73 11.86 6.39
CA GLY A 224 -15.66 10.76 6.40
C GLY A 224 -15.94 10.25 5.00
N GLU A 225 -16.12 8.95 4.86
CA GLU A 225 -16.53 8.30 3.61
C GLU A 225 -17.57 7.21 3.88
N VAL A 226 -18.44 6.99 2.91
CA VAL A 226 -19.46 5.96 2.94
C VAL A 226 -19.44 5.17 1.63
N GLY A 227 -19.56 3.85 1.73
CA GLY A 227 -19.67 2.94 0.61
C GLY A 227 -21.05 2.97 -0.02
N MET A 228 -21.11 3.32 -1.30
CA MET A 228 -22.35 3.51 -2.06
C MET A 228 -22.68 2.35 -2.99
N ALA A 229 -21.67 1.59 -3.42
CA ALA A 229 -21.88 0.50 -4.36
C ALA A 229 -20.86 -0.64 -4.17
N GLY A 230 -21.22 -1.84 -4.62
CA GLY A 230 -20.43 -3.05 -4.52
C GLY A 230 -20.41 -3.61 -3.10
N LYS A 231 -19.34 -4.26 -2.71
CA LYS A 231 -19.16 -4.80 -1.34
C LYS A 231 -19.00 -3.72 -0.26
N ALA A 232 -18.81 -2.47 -0.68
CA ALA A 232 -18.70 -1.35 0.24
C ALA A 232 -20.03 -0.82 0.76
N ILE A 233 -21.16 -1.26 0.23
CA ILE A 233 -22.48 -0.75 0.62
C ILE A 233 -22.67 -0.86 2.15
N GLY A 234 -22.99 0.28 2.77
CA GLY A 234 -23.23 0.37 4.22
C GLY A 234 -21.97 0.45 5.08
N GLN A 235 -20.78 0.36 4.49
CA GLN A 235 -19.53 0.63 5.21
C GLN A 235 -19.36 2.15 5.35
N PHE A 236 -18.87 2.57 6.49
CA PHE A 236 -18.49 3.95 6.72
C PHE A 236 -17.17 4.03 7.47
N ASN A 237 -16.41 5.06 7.19
CA ASN A 237 -15.16 5.37 7.87
C ASN A 237 -15.16 6.86 8.23
N VAL A 238 -14.87 7.17 9.48
CA VAL A 238 -14.76 8.55 9.97
C VAL A 238 -13.48 8.67 10.78
N LYS A 239 -12.70 9.70 10.48
CA LYS A 239 -11.48 10.05 11.21
C LYS A 239 -11.53 11.52 11.57
N GLY A 240 -11.00 11.89 12.71
CA GLY A 240 -10.90 13.28 13.14
C GLY A 240 -9.70 13.50 14.05
N ASP A 241 -9.07 14.67 13.89
CA ASP A 241 -7.96 15.16 14.69
C ASP A 241 -8.26 16.59 15.15
N ILE A 242 -7.81 16.96 16.36
CA ILE A 242 -7.95 18.29 16.95
C ILE A 242 -6.58 18.80 17.39
#